data_9c23bfc4ec10c6c7b9f904014464162a
#
_entry.id   9c23bfc4ec10c6c7b9f904014464162a
#
_cell.length_a   1.000
_cell.length_b   1.000
_cell.length_c   1.000
_cell.angle_alpha   90.00
_cell.angle_beta   90.00
_cell.angle_gamma   90.00
#
_symmetry.space_group_name_H-M   'P 1'
#
loop_
_entity.id
_entity.type
_entity.pdbx_description
1 polymer ?
#
loop_
_entity_poly.entity_id
_entity_poly.type
_entity_poly.pdbx_seq_one_letter_code
_entity_poly.pdbx_strand_id
1 'polypeptide(L)'
;HNKIINMRKLKEYITVEESGSYDFRPSNKKELKELIDRLIEERGPDCDLNDIDVSKVTDMSYMFADSEFNGDISEWDVSNVKDMSYMFAWSQFKGDISKWDVSRVEDMSYMFSDTKFSYDLSKWDVSHVKNMRGMFQYSLFNGDISKWDVSKVEDMNSMFDQSRFNKDISKWDVSSVKDMHHMFSESQFTGDISKWDVSSVENMCFMFGDSRFNGGLSKWD
;
A
#
# COMPACT_ATOMS: atom_id res chain seq x y z
N HIS A 1 -35.80 -15.40 -9.20
CA HIS A 1 -35.08 -15.39 -10.49
C HIS A 1 -33.63 -14.84 -10.35
N ASN A 2 -33.37 -13.83 -9.52
CA ASN A 2 -32.02 -13.27 -9.32
C ASN A 2 -31.04 -14.21 -8.60
N LYS A 3 -31.51 -15.07 -7.68
CA LYS A 3 -30.64 -16.03 -6.96
C LYS A 3 -30.06 -17.12 -7.88
N ILE A 4 -30.81 -17.54 -8.93
CA ILE A 4 -30.36 -18.60 -9.86
C ILE A 4 -29.33 -18.05 -10.86
N ILE A 5 -29.43 -16.78 -11.23
CA ILE A 5 -28.45 -16.12 -12.13
C ILE A 5 -27.09 -15.93 -11.44
N ASN A 6 -27.09 -15.62 -10.15
CA ASN A 6 -25.86 -15.48 -9.36
C ASN A 6 -25.11 -16.81 -9.18
N MET A 7 -25.82 -17.92 -9.00
CA MET A 7 -25.20 -19.25 -8.90
C MET A 7 -24.55 -19.72 -10.22
N ARG A 8 -25.06 -19.29 -11.38
CA ARG A 8 -24.42 -19.59 -12.66
C ARG A 8 -23.11 -18.84 -12.88
N LYS A 9 -23.03 -17.57 -12.47
CA LYS A 9 -21.77 -16.78 -12.53
C LYS A 9 -20.73 -17.29 -11.54
N LEU A 10 -21.13 -17.76 -10.36
CA LEU A 10 -20.21 -18.41 -9.41
C LEU A 10 -19.55 -19.67 -9.97
N LYS A 11 -20.29 -20.44 -10.80
CA LYS A 11 -19.74 -21.65 -11.45
C LYS A 11 -18.66 -21.37 -12.50
N GLU A 12 -18.58 -20.16 -13.05
CA GLU A 12 -17.55 -19.80 -14.01
C GLU A 12 -16.16 -19.62 -13.34
N TYR A 13 -16.11 -19.38 -12.00
CA TYR A 13 -14.87 -19.27 -11.22
C TYR A 13 -14.51 -20.56 -10.46
N ILE A 14 -15.40 -21.57 -10.44
CA ILE A 14 -15.12 -22.87 -9.84
C ILE A 14 -14.52 -23.77 -10.93
N THR A 15 -13.21 -23.76 -11.05
CA THR A 15 -12.49 -24.83 -11.77
C THR A 15 -12.33 -26.01 -10.81
N VAL A 16 -13.12 -27.05 -11.02
CA VAL A 16 -12.92 -28.34 -10.36
C VAL A 16 -11.73 -29.01 -11.04
N GLU A 17 -10.51 -28.67 -10.64
CA GLU A 17 -9.31 -29.47 -10.85
C GLU A 17 -8.35 -29.37 -9.65
N GLU A 18 -8.06 -30.51 -9.13
CA GLU A 18 -7.13 -31.01 -8.12
C GLU A 18 -6.05 -30.08 -7.52
N SER A 19 -5.93 -30.18 -6.19
CA SER A 19 -4.82 -29.78 -5.32
C SER A 19 -4.69 -28.29 -4.94
N GLY A 20 -5.61 -27.77 -4.12
CA GLY A 20 -5.44 -26.50 -3.43
C GLY A 20 -6.78 -26.04 -2.82
N SER A 21 -6.76 -25.58 -1.60
CA SER A 21 -7.93 -25.24 -0.79
C SER A 21 -8.67 -23.94 -1.23
N TYR A 22 -8.51 -23.51 -2.48
CA TYR A 22 -9.15 -22.28 -2.98
C TYR A 22 -10.45 -22.56 -3.69
N ASP A 23 -11.50 -21.83 -3.32
CA ASP A 23 -12.82 -21.91 -3.93
C ASP A 23 -12.92 -21.05 -5.21
N PHE A 24 -12.07 -20.00 -5.32
CA PHE A 24 -12.11 -19.03 -6.41
C PHE A 24 -10.72 -18.76 -6.98
N ARG A 25 -10.62 -18.56 -8.30
CA ARG A 25 -9.35 -18.34 -9.03
C ARG A 25 -9.49 -17.27 -10.10
N PRO A 26 -9.62 -15.98 -9.71
CA PRO A 26 -9.65 -14.88 -10.68
C PRO A 26 -8.30 -14.77 -11.41
N SER A 27 -8.35 -14.47 -12.70
CA SER A 27 -7.15 -14.38 -13.54
C SER A 27 -6.61 -12.97 -13.70
N ASN A 28 -7.37 -11.96 -13.30
CA ASN A 28 -7.02 -10.55 -13.44
C ASN A 28 -7.76 -9.66 -12.43
N LYS A 29 -7.36 -8.39 -12.38
CA LYS A 29 -7.93 -7.37 -11.48
C LYS A 29 -9.44 -7.25 -11.56
N LYS A 30 -10.02 -7.24 -12.78
CA LYS A 30 -11.45 -7.05 -12.96
C LYS A 30 -12.24 -8.19 -12.36
N GLU A 31 -11.84 -9.42 -12.64
CA GLU A 31 -12.47 -10.62 -12.10
C GLU A 31 -12.35 -10.65 -10.57
N LEU A 32 -11.16 -10.33 -10.03
CA LEU A 32 -10.94 -10.27 -8.58
C LEU A 32 -11.84 -9.20 -7.94
N LYS A 33 -11.92 -8.00 -8.50
CA LYS A 33 -12.74 -6.91 -7.93
C LYS A 33 -14.23 -7.26 -7.93
N GLU A 34 -14.77 -7.78 -9.06
CA GLU A 34 -16.16 -8.20 -9.13
C GLU A 34 -16.48 -9.34 -8.14
N LEU A 35 -15.53 -10.25 -7.93
CA LEU A 35 -15.65 -11.33 -6.96
C LEU A 35 -15.66 -10.81 -5.52
N ILE A 36 -14.69 -9.95 -5.15
CA ILE A 36 -14.60 -9.36 -3.82
C ILE A 36 -15.86 -8.59 -3.47
N ASP A 37 -16.33 -7.70 -4.36
CA ASP A 37 -17.52 -6.88 -4.11
C ASP A 37 -18.74 -7.75 -3.82
N ARG A 38 -18.91 -8.83 -4.58
CA ARG A 38 -19.98 -9.78 -4.36
C ARG A 38 -19.82 -10.54 -3.05
N LEU A 39 -18.61 -11.02 -2.71
CA LEU A 39 -18.39 -11.77 -1.47
C LEU A 39 -18.58 -10.88 -0.24
N ILE A 40 -18.19 -9.61 -0.30
CA ILE A 40 -18.47 -8.64 0.76
C ILE A 40 -19.97 -8.41 0.91
N GLU A 41 -20.74 -8.29 -0.20
CA GLU A 41 -22.19 -8.16 -0.17
C GLU A 41 -22.86 -9.41 0.44
N GLU A 42 -22.36 -10.61 0.12
CA GLU A 42 -22.94 -11.88 0.57
C GLU A 42 -22.52 -12.25 2.00
N ARG A 43 -21.27 -12.01 2.39
CA ARG A 43 -20.65 -12.49 3.64
C ARG A 43 -20.44 -11.39 4.69
N GLY A 44 -20.57 -10.13 4.29
CA GLY A 44 -20.28 -8.94 5.13
C GLY A 44 -18.84 -8.43 5.02
N PRO A 45 -18.57 -7.20 5.53
CA PRO A 45 -17.28 -6.53 5.36
C PRO A 45 -16.13 -7.17 6.17
N ASP A 46 -16.42 -7.97 7.19
CA ASP A 46 -15.41 -8.63 8.04
C ASP A 46 -15.15 -10.09 7.61
N CYS A 47 -15.56 -10.46 6.38
CA CYS A 47 -15.44 -11.85 5.92
C CYS A 47 -13.99 -12.25 5.66
N ASP A 48 -13.72 -13.56 5.78
CA ASP A 48 -12.49 -14.20 5.33
C ASP A 48 -12.54 -14.39 3.81
N LEU A 49 -11.50 -13.90 3.11
CA LEU A 49 -11.33 -14.02 1.66
C LEU A 49 -10.07 -14.84 1.28
N ASN A 50 -9.49 -15.59 2.23
CA ASN A 50 -8.34 -16.44 1.95
C ASN A 50 -8.70 -17.68 1.10
N ASP A 51 -9.97 -17.91 0.82
CA ASP A 51 -10.44 -18.90 -0.14
C ASP A 51 -10.30 -18.46 -1.63
N ILE A 52 -9.71 -17.28 -1.87
CA ILE A 52 -9.42 -16.77 -3.21
C ILE A 52 -7.94 -16.97 -3.55
N ASP A 53 -7.65 -17.70 -4.62
CA ASP A 53 -6.31 -17.75 -5.22
C ASP A 53 -6.05 -16.50 -6.05
N VAL A 54 -5.26 -15.56 -5.52
CA VAL A 54 -4.91 -14.30 -6.17
C VAL A 54 -3.57 -14.35 -6.92
N SER A 55 -2.89 -15.49 -6.92
CA SER A 55 -1.50 -15.64 -7.42
C SER A 55 -1.30 -15.23 -8.88
N LYS A 56 -2.36 -15.18 -9.69
CA LYS A 56 -2.31 -14.75 -11.11
C LYS A 56 -2.52 -13.24 -11.29
N VAL A 57 -2.92 -12.53 -10.24
CA VAL A 57 -3.26 -11.10 -10.33
C VAL A 57 -1.99 -10.28 -10.16
N THR A 58 -1.71 -9.39 -11.11
CA THR A 58 -0.50 -8.53 -11.11
C THR A 58 -0.81 -7.07 -10.82
N ASP A 59 -2.07 -6.66 -10.88
CA ASP A 59 -2.57 -5.32 -10.59
C ASP A 59 -3.69 -5.42 -9.54
N MET A 60 -3.43 -4.88 -8.35
CA MET A 60 -4.39 -4.78 -7.25
C MET A 60 -4.71 -3.32 -6.91
N SER A 61 -4.44 -2.39 -7.83
CA SER A 61 -4.74 -0.98 -7.60
C SER A 61 -6.23 -0.77 -7.35
N TYR A 62 -6.55 0.09 -6.36
CA TYR A 62 -7.92 0.41 -5.93
C TYR A 62 -8.77 -0.77 -5.42
N MET A 63 -8.17 -1.93 -5.11
CA MET A 63 -8.94 -3.16 -4.83
C MET A 63 -9.93 -3.00 -3.67
N PHE A 64 -9.54 -2.31 -2.61
CA PHE A 64 -10.36 -2.00 -1.44
C PHE A 64 -10.46 -0.49 -1.17
N ALA A 65 -10.21 0.35 -2.18
CA ALA A 65 -10.33 1.80 -2.01
C ALA A 65 -11.76 2.19 -1.64
N ASP A 66 -11.92 3.13 -0.70
CA ASP A 66 -13.22 3.61 -0.21
C ASP A 66 -14.15 2.47 0.26
N SER A 67 -13.56 1.38 0.79
CA SER A 67 -14.27 0.17 1.20
C SER A 67 -14.40 0.06 2.72
N GLU A 68 -15.52 -0.48 3.18
CA GLU A 68 -15.71 -0.88 4.58
C GLU A 68 -15.08 -2.24 4.92
N PHE A 69 -14.45 -2.92 3.93
CA PHE A 69 -13.82 -4.21 4.15
C PHE A 69 -12.74 -4.15 5.23
N ASN A 70 -12.85 -5.05 6.21
CA ASN A 70 -11.88 -5.21 7.28
C ASN A 70 -11.70 -6.70 7.66
N GLY A 71 -11.93 -7.59 6.69
CA GLY A 71 -11.80 -9.04 6.86
C GLY A 71 -10.38 -9.55 6.68
N ASP A 72 -10.24 -10.86 6.57
CA ASP A 72 -8.95 -11.54 6.52
C ASP A 72 -8.53 -11.85 5.07
N ILE A 73 -7.32 -11.37 4.72
CA ILE A 73 -6.61 -11.61 3.45
C ILE A 73 -5.13 -11.92 3.71
N SER A 74 -4.79 -12.33 4.95
CA SER A 74 -3.41 -12.52 5.38
C SER A 74 -2.64 -13.62 4.62
N GLU A 75 -3.36 -14.59 4.05
CA GLU A 75 -2.79 -15.72 3.32
C GLU A 75 -2.75 -15.50 1.80
N TRP A 76 -3.09 -14.30 1.31
CA TRP A 76 -3.03 -14.02 -0.12
C TRP A 76 -1.59 -14.09 -0.65
N ASP A 77 -1.37 -14.86 -1.72
CA ASP A 77 -0.12 -14.85 -2.48
C ASP A 77 -0.10 -13.64 -3.43
N VAL A 78 0.51 -12.55 -2.97
CA VAL A 78 0.66 -11.29 -3.73
C VAL A 78 2.03 -11.17 -4.41
N SER A 79 2.82 -12.24 -4.44
CA SER A 79 4.21 -12.24 -4.93
C SER A 79 4.38 -11.88 -6.41
N ASN A 80 3.28 -11.90 -7.19
CA ASN A 80 3.28 -11.47 -8.59
C ASN A 80 2.72 -10.05 -8.81
N VAL A 81 2.26 -9.39 -7.75
CA VAL A 81 1.67 -8.04 -7.87
C VAL A 81 2.75 -6.99 -8.12
N LYS A 82 2.49 -6.13 -9.10
CA LYS A 82 3.36 -5.00 -9.47
C LYS A 82 2.77 -3.65 -9.09
N ASP A 83 1.45 -3.54 -9.06
CA ASP A 83 0.73 -2.31 -8.76
C ASP A 83 -0.23 -2.53 -7.59
N MET A 84 0.04 -1.82 -6.48
CA MET A 84 -0.80 -1.75 -5.29
C MET A 84 -1.27 -0.30 -5.02
N SER A 85 -1.22 0.57 -6.03
CA SER A 85 -1.62 1.96 -5.88
C SER A 85 -3.07 2.07 -5.39
N TYR A 86 -3.31 2.94 -4.39
CA TYR A 86 -4.63 3.16 -3.78
C TYR A 86 -5.33 1.91 -3.21
N MET A 87 -4.62 0.77 -3.03
CA MET A 87 -5.27 -0.50 -2.70
C MET A 87 -6.19 -0.42 -1.49
N PHE A 88 -5.82 0.31 -0.45
CA PHE A 88 -6.60 0.51 0.78
C PHE A 88 -6.92 1.99 1.05
N ALA A 89 -6.72 2.89 0.08
CA ALA A 89 -6.97 4.32 0.28
C ALA A 89 -8.41 4.57 0.76
N TRP A 90 -8.58 5.44 1.78
CA TRP A 90 -9.89 5.82 2.36
C TRP A 90 -10.69 4.66 2.93
N SER A 91 -10.04 3.52 3.21
CA SER A 91 -10.74 2.31 3.66
C SER A 91 -10.71 2.13 5.19
N GLN A 92 -11.53 1.21 5.68
CA GLN A 92 -11.54 0.80 7.09
C GLN A 92 -10.58 -0.34 7.38
N PHE A 93 -9.81 -0.81 6.38
CA PHE A 93 -8.94 -1.98 6.51
C PHE A 93 -7.87 -1.82 7.60
N LYS A 94 -7.78 -2.83 8.47
CA LYS A 94 -6.79 -2.94 9.55
C LYS A 94 -6.25 -4.37 9.68
N GLY A 95 -6.44 -5.21 8.66
CA GLY A 95 -5.98 -6.60 8.69
C GLY A 95 -4.46 -6.73 8.69
N ASP A 96 -3.96 -7.87 9.17
CA ASP A 96 -2.53 -8.17 9.19
C ASP A 96 -2.06 -8.66 7.82
N ILE A 97 -1.25 -7.84 7.16
CA ILE A 97 -0.61 -8.13 5.88
C ILE A 97 0.93 -8.10 5.98
N SER A 98 1.47 -8.20 7.20
CA SER A 98 2.91 -8.13 7.48
C SER A 98 3.72 -9.23 6.81
N LYS A 99 3.08 -10.35 6.42
CA LYS A 99 3.71 -11.51 5.77
C LYS A 99 3.66 -11.48 4.25
N TRP A 100 3.00 -10.50 3.65
CA TRP A 100 2.91 -10.43 2.21
C TRP A 100 4.29 -10.28 1.55
N ASP A 101 4.53 -11.03 0.51
CA ASP A 101 5.69 -10.85 -0.38
C ASP A 101 5.39 -9.75 -1.39
N VAL A 102 5.88 -8.53 -1.10
CA VAL A 102 5.70 -7.35 -1.96
C VAL A 102 6.94 -7.05 -2.81
N SER A 103 7.89 -8.00 -2.89
CA SER A 103 9.21 -7.79 -3.50
C SER A 103 9.18 -7.43 -4.99
N ARG A 104 8.04 -7.63 -5.68
CA ARG A 104 7.87 -7.27 -7.10
C ARG A 104 7.04 -6.00 -7.32
N VAL A 105 6.55 -5.38 -6.25
CA VAL A 105 5.71 -4.17 -6.37
C VAL A 105 6.56 -2.98 -6.82
N GLU A 106 6.10 -2.29 -7.85
CA GLU A 106 6.73 -1.11 -8.42
C GLU A 106 5.99 0.19 -8.02
N ASP A 107 4.68 0.13 -7.79
CA ASP A 107 3.84 1.27 -7.40
C ASP A 107 3.05 0.98 -6.12
N MET A 108 3.30 1.79 -5.07
CA MET A 108 2.57 1.80 -3.80
C MET A 108 1.93 3.17 -3.53
N SER A 109 1.73 3.99 -4.57
CA SER A 109 1.19 5.33 -4.39
C SER A 109 -0.18 5.29 -3.72
N TYR A 110 -0.36 6.14 -2.70
CA TYR A 110 -1.59 6.28 -1.92
C TYR A 110 -2.13 5.00 -1.27
N MET A 111 -1.32 3.91 -1.17
CA MET A 111 -1.80 2.59 -0.73
C MET A 111 -2.53 2.62 0.62
N PHE A 112 -2.07 3.44 1.56
CA PHE A 112 -2.65 3.60 2.90
C PHE A 112 -3.06 5.05 3.19
N SER A 113 -3.37 5.82 2.15
CA SER A 113 -3.84 7.20 2.32
C SER A 113 -5.17 7.24 3.07
N ASP A 114 -5.27 8.13 4.06
CA ASP A 114 -6.45 8.32 4.93
C ASP A 114 -6.98 7.02 5.55
N THR A 115 -6.04 6.23 6.11
CA THR A 115 -6.36 4.98 6.81
C THR A 115 -5.94 4.99 8.27
N LYS A 116 -6.54 4.07 9.04
CA LYS A 116 -6.13 3.76 10.43
C LYS A 116 -5.23 2.53 10.51
N PHE A 117 -4.66 2.12 9.38
CA PHE A 117 -3.73 0.99 9.29
C PHE A 117 -2.50 1.23 10.18
N SER A 118 -2.08 0.22 10.96
CA SER A 118 -0.98 0.36 11.92
C SER A 118 -0.16 -0.91 12.13
N TYR A 119 -0.35 -1.96 11.31
CA TYR A 119 0.45 -3.18 11.42
C TYR A 119 1.91 -2.96 11.03
N ASP A 120 2.75 -3.90 11.47
CA ASP A 120 4.19 -3.89 11.21
C ASP A 120 4.50 -4.22 9.75
N LEU A 121 5.13 -3.30 9.05
CA LEU A 121 5.61 -3.43 7.68
C LEU A 121 7.15 -3.51 7.59
N SER A 122 7.83 -3.66 8.71
CA SER A 122 9.31 -3.62 8.78
C SER A 122 10.01 -4.70 7.96
N LYS A 123 9.29 -5.79 7.62
CA LYS A 123 9.80 -6.92 6.85
C LYS A 123 9.50 -6.86 5.37
N TRP A 124 8.74 -5.87 4.92
CA TRP A 124 8.45 -5.73 3.50
C TRP A 124 9.71 -5.41 2.71
N ASP A 125 9.96 -6.16 1.65
CA ASP A 125 10.97 -5.85 0.65
C ASP A 125 10.39 -4.88 -0.38
N VAL A 126 10.72 -3.59 -0.23
CA VAL A 126 10.27 -2.51 -1.12
C VAL A 126 11.34 -2.11 -2.15
N SER A 127 12.39 -2.90 -2.31
CA SER A 127 13.57 -2.57 -3.14
C SER A 127 13.27 -2.41 -4.64
N HIS A 128 12.08 -2.76 -5.10
CA HIS A 128 11.65 -2.54 -6.49
C HIS A 128 10.65 -1.39 -6.64
N VAL A 129 10.20 -0.79 -5.54
CA VAL A 129 9.23 0.30 -5.58
C VAL A 129 9.87 1.57 -6.14
N LYS A 130 9.20 2.18 -7.12
CA LYS A 130 9.58 3.43 -7.78
C LYS A 130 8.71 4.60 -7.35
N ASN A 131 7.47 4.31 -6.95
CA ASN A 131 6.47 5.31 -6.61
C ASN A 131 5.87 5.05 -5.23
N MET A 132 6.13 5.98 -4.29
CA MET A 132 5.56 5.99 -2.93
C MET A 132 4.74 7.27 -2.67
N ARG A 133 4.28 7.96 -3.73
CA ARG A 133 3.50 9.19 -3.62
C ARG A 133 2.29 8.99 -2.71
N GLY A 134 2.14 9.83 -1.70
CA GLY A 134 1.00 9.83 -0.80
C GLY A 134 0.76 8.53 -0.01
N MET A 135 1.73 7.60 0.03
CA MET A 135 1.52 6.25 0.58
C MET A 135 0.90 6.24 1.97
N PHE A 136 1.29 7.19 2.84
CA PHE A 136 0.79 7.35 4.21
C PHE A 136 0.19 8.75 4.44
N GLN A 137 -0.27 9.42 3.40
CA GLN A 137 -0.93 10.72 3.51
C GLN A 137 -2.18 10.62 4.39
N TYR A 138 -2.37 11.55 5.33
CA TYR A 138 -3.48 11.55 6.32
C TYR A 138 -3.54 10.29 7.21
N SER A 139 -2.48 9.46 7.24
CA SER A 139 -2.49 8.16 7.91
C SER A 139 -2.07 8.25 9.38
N LEU A 140 -2.56 7.30 10.18
CA LEU A 140 -2.12 7.10 11.57
C LEU A 140 -0.89 6.18 11.68
N PHE A 141 -0.38 5.68 10.55
CA PHE A 141 0.78 4.78 10.54
C PHE A 141 2.01 5.43 11.19
N ASN A 142 2.61 4.71 12.13
CA ASN A 142 3.85 5.09 12.80
C ASN A 142 4.73 3.86 13.09
N GLY A 143 4.75 2.88 12.16
CA GLY A 143 5.57 1.68 12.24
C GLY A 143 7.04 1.94 11.89
N ASP A 144 7.92 1.00 12.29
CA ASP A 144 9.33 1.05 11.94
C ASP A 144 9.56 0.61 10.49
N ILE A 145 10.01 1.54 9.66
CA ILE A 145 10.37 1.32 8.25
C ILE A 145 11.82 1.75 7.96
N SER A 146 12.64 1.86 9.02
CA SER A 146 14.04 2.30 8.94
C SER A 146 14.93 1.43 8.06
N LYS A 147 14.52 0.17 7.83
CA LYS A 147 15.28 -0.82 7.04
C LYS A 147 14.79 -0.95 5.59
N TRP A 148 13.78 -0.20 5.20
CA TRP A 148 13.33 -0.23 3.82
C TRP A 148 14.42 0.24 2.87
N ASP A 149 14.67 -0.52 1.81
CA ASP A 149 15.51 -0.10 0.69
C ASP A 149 14.67 0.73 -0.28
N VAL A 150 14.81 2.06 -0.17
CA VAL A 150 14.08 3.03 -1.01
C VAL A 150 14.95 3.59 -2.15
N SER A 151 16.10 2.97 -2.42
CA SER A 151 17.11 3.47 -3.38
C SER A 151 16.61 3.61 -4.82
N LYS A 152 15.51 2.93 -5.17
CA LYS A 152 14.89 3.04 -6.51
C LYS A 152 13.66 3.95 -6.54
N VAL A 153 13.24 4.52 -5.41
CA VAL A 153 12.07 5.39 -5.37
C VAL A 153 12.38 6.72 -6.05
N GLU A 154 11.53 7.10 -7.01
CA GLU A 154 11.64 8.33 -7.76
C GLU A 154 10.64 9.40 -7.29
N ASP A 155 9.48 9.00 -6.77
CA ASP A 155 8.42 9.89 -6.30
C ASP A 155 8.04 9.59 -4.85
N MET A 156 8.27 10.59 -3.97
CA MET A 156 7.86 10.60 -2.56
C MET A 156 6.94 11.80 -2.25
N ASN A 157 6.33 12.40 -3.29
CA ASN A 157 5.40 13.51 -3.12
C ASN A 157 4.31 13.15 -2.09
N SER A 158 4.10 14.01 -1.10
CA SER A 158 3.07 13.87 -0.07
C SER A 158 3.11 12.56 0.75
N MET A 159 4.23 11.81 0.73
CA MET A 159 4.27 10.46 1.34
C MET A 159 3.83 10.44 2.80
N PHE A 160 4.15 11.47 3.58
CA PHE A 160 3.79 11.62 4.99
C PHE A 160 3.03 12.93 5.27
N ASP A 161 2.42 13.54 4.24
CA ASP A 161 1.62 14.75 4.40
C ASP A 161 0.47 14.50 5.38
N GLN A 162 0.33 15.39 6.37
CA GLN A 162 -0.67 15.30 7.45
C GLN A 162 -0.67 13.95 8.21
N SER A 163 0.48 13.28 8.27
CA SER A 163 0.61 11.97 8.93
C SER A 163 1.14 12.08 10.38
N ARG A 164 0.98 10.98 11.13
CA ARG A 164 1.57 10.83 12.47
C ARG A 164 2.95 10.18 12.46
N PHE A 165 3.48 9.88 11.28
CA PHE A 165 4.77 9.21 11.17
C PHE A 165 5.89 10.04 11.80
N ASN A 166 6.66 9.41 12.71
CA ASN A 166 7.83 10.02 13.35
C ASN A 166 8.86 8.95 13.77
N LYS A 167 9.24 8.06 12.83
CA LYS A 167 10.28 7.06 13.06
C LYS A 167 11.56 7.42 12.33
N ASP A 168 12.65 6.75 12.69
CA ASP A 168 13.97 6.98 12.10
C ASP A 168 14.02 6.50 10.64
N ILE A 169 14.31 7.44 9.75
CA ILE A 169 14.55 7.20 8.32
C ILE A 169 15.87 7.88 7.86
N SER A 170 16.73 8.18 8.80
CA SER A 170 18.02 8.87 8.55
C SER A 170 18.96 8.10 7.62
N LYS A 171 18.76 6.78 7.48
CA LYS A 171 19.59 5.88 6.66
C LYS A 171 19.00 5.60 5.27
N TRP A 172 17.83 6.16 4.96
CA TRP A 172 17.27 5.96 3.64
C TRP A 172 18.18 6.55 2.56
N ASP A 173 18.42 5.79 1.50
CA ASP A 173 19.05 6.27 0.28
C ASP A 173 17.97 6.89 -0.61
N VAL A 174 17.90 8.23 -0.61
CA VAL A 174 16.92 8.99 -1.40
C VAL A 174 17.54 9.61 -2.66
N SER A 175 18.73 9.17 -3.06
CA SER A 175 19.49 9.75 -4.17
C SER A 175 18.81 9.64 -5.53
N SER A 176 17.83 8.74 -5.68
CA SER A 176 17.03 8.60 -6.92
C SER A 176 15.76 9.45 -6.92
N VAL A 177 15.37 10.05 -5.78
CA VAL A 177 14.10 10.77 -5.65
C VAL A 177 14.14 12.09 -6.40
N LYS A 178 13.10 12.33 -7.21
CA LYS A 178 12.91 13.55 -8.02
C LYS A 178 11.87 14.49 -7.43
N ASP A 179 10.84 13.96 -6.78
CA ASP A 179 9.74 14.75 -6.22
C ASP A 179 9.54 14.44 -4.73
N MET A 180 9.71 15.47 -3.88
CA MET A 180 9.45 15.48 -2.45
C MET A 180 8.44 16.58 -2.06
N HIS A 181 7.63 17.07 -3.02
CA HIS A 181 6.63 18.10 -2.79
C HIS A 181 5.67 17.65 -1.67
N HIS A 182 5.45 18.51 -0.66
CA HIS A 182 4.60 18.24 0.50
C HIS A 182 4.98 16.99 1.34
N MET A 183 6.16 16.36 1.16
CA MET A 183 6.46 15.06 1.78
C MET A 183 6.18 15.00 3.28
N PHE A 184 6.45 16.05 4.04
CA PHE A 184 6.21 16.17 5.48
C PHE A 184 5.34 17.38 5.84
N SER A 185 4.54 17.90 4.91
CA SER A 185 3.64 19.02 5.17
C SER A 185 2.64 18.65 6.28
N GLU A 186 2.40 19.56 7.22
CA GLU A 186 1.50 19.37 8.37
C GLU A 186 1.74 18.09 9.19
N SER A 187 2.93 17.48 9.07
CA SER A 187 3.26 16.20 9.70
C SER A 187 3.84 16.33 11.11
N GLN A 188 3.90 15.20 11.84
CA GLN A 188 4.52 15.10 13.17
C GLN A 188 6.03 14.82 13.10
N PHE A 189 6.61 14.68 11.89
CA PHE A 189 7.98 14.24 11.70
C PHE A 189 9.00 15.26 12.23
N THR A 190 9.94 14.78 13.04
CA THR A 190 11.05 15.57 13.62
C THR A 190 12.41 14.86 13.51
N GLY A 191 12.47 13.75 12.74
CA GLY A 191 13.68 12.93 12.62
C GLY A 191 14.85 13.64 11.93
N ASP A 192 16.05 13.09 12.07
CA ASP A 192 17.26 13.61 11.43
C ASP A 192 17.37 13.10 9.98
N ILE A 193 17.29 13.99 9.03
CA ILE A 193 17.48 13.74 7.59
C ILE A 193 18.61 14.58 6.99
N SER A 194 19.48 15.14 7.83
CA SER A 194 20.57 16.02 7.43
C SER A 194 21.61 15.38 6.51
N LYS A 195 21.60 14.04 6.42
CA LYS A 195 22.55 13.26 5.60
C LYS A 195 21.95 12.75 4.28
N TRP A 196 20.69 13.06 4.01
CA TRP A 196 20.08 12.67 2.74
C TRP A 196 20.80 13.32 1.56
N ASP A 197 21.09 12.55 0.54
CA ASP A 197 21.51 13.06 -0.77
C ASP A 197 20.26 13.46 -1.58
N VAL A 198 20.02 14.76 -1.64
CA VAL A 198 18.85 15.34 -2.32
C VAL A 198 19.24 15.96 -3.69
N SER A 199 20.44 15.69 -4.19
CA SER A 199 20.97 16.30 -5.41
C SER A 199 20.16 16.01 -6.67
N SER A 200 19.36 14.92 -6.66
CA SER A 200 18.47 14.56 -7.78
C SER A 200 17.06 15.16 -7.67
N VAL A 201 16.73 15.83 -6.54
CA VAL A 201 15.37 16.29 -6.30
C VAL A 201 15.09 17.57 -7.10
N GLU A 202 14.05 17.50 -7.92
CA GLU A 202 13.61 18.60 -8.80
C GLU A 202 12.52 19.47 -8.14
N ASN A 203 11.76 18.90 -7.19
CA ASN A 203 10.65 19.58 -6.55
C ASN A 203 10.59 19.27 -5.04
N MET A 204 10.79 20.31 -4.22
CA MET A 204 10.66 20.26 -2.75
C MET A 204 9.64 21.31 -2.24
N CYS A 205 8.75 21.83 -3.10
CA CYS A 205 7.81 22.86 -2.68
C CYS A 205 6.99 22.39 -1.49
N PHE A 206 6.89 23.23 -0.45
CA PHE A 206 6.11 22.93 0.76
C PHE A 206 6.47 21.62 1.48
N MET A 207 7.69 21.07 1.26
CA MET A 207 8.09 19.78 1.87
C MET A 207 7.86 19.74 3.38
N PHE A 208 8.02 20.85 4.07
CA PHE A 208 7.83 21.01 5.52
C PHE A 208 6.75 22.07 5.85
N GLY A 209 5.84 22.37 4.94
CA GLY A 209 4.77 23.36 5.15
C GLY A 209 3.98 23.04 6.42
N ASP A 210 3.87 24.00 7.35
CA ASP A 210 3.16 23.88 8.63
C ASP A 210 3.50 22.62 9.46
N SER A 211 4.70 22.03 9.24
CA SER A 211 5.16 20.84 9.94
C SER A 211 5.86 21.17 11.26
N ARG A 212 6.13 20.13 12.08
CA ARG A 212 6.94 20.25 13.32
C ARG A 212 8.44 20.09 13.08
N PHE A 213 8.85 19.88 11.84
CA PHE A 213 10.26 19.69 11.52
C PHE A 213 11.08 20.95 11.84
N ASN A 214 12.17 20.77 12.58
CA ASN A 214 13.11 21.83 12.95
C ASN A 214 14.58 21.38 12.83
N GLY A 215 14.84 20.32 12.05
CA GLY A 215 16.18 19.78 11.83
C GLY A 215 17.06 20.68 10.98
N GLY A 216 18.39 20.53 11.12
CA GLY A 216 19.37 21.23 10.31
C GLY A 216 19.46 20.62 8.90
N LEU A 217 19.35 21.44 7.85
CA LEU A 217 19.47 21.07 6.45
C LEU A 217 20.68 21.73 5.75
N SER A 218 21.66 22.18 6.53
CA SER A 218 22.82 22.94 6.02
C SER A 218 23.75 22.15 5.08
N LYS A 219 23.50 20.85 4.91
CA LYS A 219 24.27 19.98 4.01
C LYS A 219 23.50 19.60 2.75
N TRP A 220 22.30 20.11 2.60
CA TRP A 220 21.54 19.97 1.38
C TRP A 220 21.98 21.08 0.41
N ASP A 221 22.60 20.70 -0.69
CA ASP A 221 23.10 21.58 -1.75
C ASP A 221 22.22 21.47 -2.99
#